data_e0d26ae9214875ab9bcac72e262a7e7b
#
_entry.id   e0d26ae9214875ab9bcac72e262a7e7b
#
_cell.length_a   1.000
_cell.length_b   1.000
_cell.length_c   1.000
_cell.angle_alpha   90.00
_cell.angle_beta   90.00
_cell.angle_gamma   90.00
#
_symmetry.space_group_name_H-M   'P 1'
#
loop_
_entity.id
_entity.type
_entity.pdbx_description
1 polymer ?
#
loop_
_entity_poly.entity_id
_entity_poly.type
_entity_poly.pdbx_seq_one_letter_code
_entity_poly.pdbx_strand_id
1 'polypeptide(L)'
;MCIRDSLYTMFEMPDLFKMGDWWYLVFSEYSDGNKTRYRMSRSINGPWITPADDSFDGRAYYAARTAFDGERRVLFGWVPTRDEGGDPSSYLWGGTFMPLEIVQRADGTLGTKLPDSMLGAFGEAKAVEAFELSCESGKVEQVLAADAGSTYMLDADIELAGDAAGFSVKLAEDAESGLAYEFRANLREGKLEFTAAPQYPWFQVNNMGLERPLFFKGEGTHHVRLVVDDDIATIFVDDVALNARFCNKQGQGVALTVTDGTLKCANATIASL
;
A
#
# COMPACT_ATOMS: atom_id res chain seq x y z
N MET A 1 -15.81 -23.83 -14.56
CA MET A 1 -15.78 -22.73 -13.56
C MET A 1 -17.17 -22.12 -13.56
N CYS A 2 -17.88 -22.19 -12.46
CA CYS A 2 -19.21 -21.58 -12.38
C CYS A 2 -19.04 -20.15 -11.90
N ILE A 3 -19.02 -19.19 -12.80
CA ILE A 3 -18.95 -17.74 -12.50
C ILE A 3 -20.20 -17.29 -11.69
N ARG A 4 -21.23 -18.13 -11.62
CA ARG A 4 -22.49 -17.84 -10.91
C ARG A 4 -22.35 -17.72 -9.39
N ASP A 5 -21.23 -18.16 -8.82
CA ASP A 5 -20.99 -18.13 -7.36
C ASP A 5 -20.20 -16.88 -6.94
N SER A 6 -19.85 -16.00 -7.90
CA SER A 6 -19.21 -14.72 -7.64
C SER A 6 -20.25 -13.64 -7.35
N LEU A 7 -20.00 -12.83 -6.33
CA LEU A 7 -20.77 -11.62 -6.02
C LEU A 7 -20.55 -10.50 -7.05
N TYR A 8 -19.52 -10.65 -7.92
CA TYR A 8 -19.16 -9.64 -8.90
C TYR A 8 -19.97 -9.80 -10.18
N THR A 9 -20.42 -8.70 -10.75
CA THR A 9 -21.20 -8.69 -11.98
C THR A 9 -20.34 -8.89 -13.22
N MET A 10 -19.01 -8.66 -13.11
CA MET A 10 -18.08 -8.86 -14.22
C MET A 10 -16.65 -9.16 -13.74
N PHE A 11 -15.89 -9.66 -14.70
CA PHE A 11 -14.46 -9.94 -14.58
C PHE A 11 -13.76 -9.32 -15.78
N GLU A 12 -13.10 -8.19 -15.59
CA GLU A 12 -12.37 -7.51 -16.65
C GLU A 12 -10.90 -7.89 -16.66
N MET A 13 -10.26 -7.79 -17.81
CA MET A 13 -8.83 -8.01 -18.01
C MET A 13 -8.32 -9.33 -17.41
N PRO A 14 -9.01 -10.48 -17.65
CA PRO A 14 -8.61 -11.73 -17.04
C PRO A 14 -7.20 -12.14 -17.47
N ASP A 15 -6.42 -12.61 -16.50
CA ASP A 15 -5.08 -13.11 -16.68
C ASP A 15 -4.91 -14.41 -15.90
N LEU A 16 -4.57 -15.48 -16.61
CA LEU A 16 -4.48 -16.84 -16.06
C LEU A 16 -3.03 -17.33 -16.12
N PHE A 17 -2.45 -17.65 -14.98
CA PHE A 17 -1.10 -18.19 -14.92
C PHE A 17 -0.92 -19.24 -13.84
N LYS A 18 0.20 -19.94 -13.91
CA LYS A 18 0.66 -20.88 -12.88
C LYS A 18 1.91 -20.33 -12.22
N MET A 19 1.97 -20.41 -10.88
CA MET A 19 3.14 -20.08 -10.08
C MET A 19 3.27 -21.12 -8.97
N GLY A 20 4.42 -21.78 -8.89
CA GLY A 20 4.57 -22.96 -8.03
C GLY A 20 3.51 -24.03 -8.34
N ASP A 21 2.83 -24.50 -7.32
CA ASP A 21 1.79 -25.53 -7.42
C ASP A 21 0.38 -24.98 -7.64
N TRP A 22 0.24 -23.66 -7.78
CA TRP A 22 -1.04 -23.00 -7.85
C TRP A 22 -1.31 -22.36 -9.21
N TRP A 23 -2.56 -22.41 -9.64
CA TRP A 23 -3.13 -21.61 -10.71
C TRP A 23 -3.76 -20.36 -10.13
N TYR A 24 -3.58 -19.24 -10.80
CA TYR A 24 -4.15 -17.95 -10.42
C TYR A 24 -4.92 -17.37 -11.58
N LEU A 25 -6.10 -16.84 -11.28
CA LEU A 25 -6.90 -16.01 -12.18
C LEU A 25 -6.95 -14.61 -11.60
N VAL A 26 -6.23 -13.70 -12.21
CA VAL A 26 -6.27 -12.27 -11.90
C VAL A 26 -7.35 -11.63 -12.76
N PHE A 27 -8.07 -10.68 -12.20
CA PHE A 27 -9.10 -9.92 -12.89
C PHE A 27 -9.38 -8.61 -12.16
N SER A 28 -9.95 -7.64 -12.87
CA SER A 28 -10.46 -6.41 -12.27
C SER A 28 -11.98 -6.42 -12.25
N GLU A 29 -12.57 -5.80 -11.24
CA GLU A 29 -14.01 -5.68 -11.08
C GLU A 29 -14.38 -4.30 -10.53
N TYR A 30 -15.49 -3.74 -10.98
CA TYR A 30 -15.99 -2.44 -10.53
C TYR A 30 -17.31 -2.48 -9.77
N SER A 31 -17.88 -3.66 -9.62
CA SER A 31 -19.15 -3.83 -8.93
C SER A 31 -19.04 -3.77 -7.40
N ASP A 32 -17.83 -3.98 -6.88
CA ASP A 32 -17.50 -3.92 -5.46
C ASP A 32 -16.10 -3.36 -5.24
N GLY A 33 -15.98 -2.05 -5.25
CA GLY A 33 -14.80 -1.32 -4.81
C GLY A 33 -13.74 -1.01 -5.88
N ASN A 34 -13.94 -1.33 -7.16
CA ASN A 34 -12.99 -1.04 -8.26
C ASN A 34 -11.58 -1.57 -7.95
N LYS A 35 -11.43 -2.87 -7.79
CA LYS A 35 -10.17 -3.52 -7.40
C LYS A 35 -9.67 -4.50 -8.44
N THR A 36 -8.36 -4.70 -8.47
CA THR A 36 -7.74 -5.87 -9.11
C THR A 36 -7.64 -6.99 -8.08
N ARG A 37 -8.28 -8.12 -8.40
CA ARG A 37 -8.44 -9.27 -7.51
C ARG A 37 -7.86 -10.53 -8.11
N TYR A 38 -7.76 -11.59 -7.31
CA TYR A 38 -7.38 -12.91 -7.82
C TYR A 38 -8.21 -14.04 -7.19
N ARG A 39 -8.17 -15.18 -7.88
CA ARG A 39 -8.62 -16.48 -7.39
C ARG A 39 -7.46 -17.46 -7.54
N MET A 40 -7.43 -18.46 -6.69
CA MET A 40 -6.39 -19.48 -6.71
C MET A 40 -6.95 -20.89 -6.72
N SER A 41 -6.23 -21.85 -7.34
CA SER A 41 -6.63 -23.25 -7.40
C SER A 41 -5.43 -24.16 -7.60
N ARG A 42 -5.51 -25.40 -7.10
CA ARG A 42 -4.53 -26.45 -7.41
C ARG A 42 -4.70 -27.04 -8.83
N SER A 43 -5.84 -26.78 -9.47
CA SER A 43 -6.16 -27.28 -10.82
C SER A 43 -6.75 -26.17 -11.67
N ILE A 44 -6.38 -26.11 -12.94
CA ILE A 44 -6.96 -25.16 -13.91
C ILE A 44 -8.50 -25.30 -14.02
N ASN A 45 -9.02 -26.48 -13.72
CA ASN A 45 -10.46 -26.75 -13.74
C ASN A 45 -11.16 -26.42 -12.41
N GLY A 46 -10.42 -25.92 -11.41
CA GLY A 46 -10.92 -25.63 -10.08
C GLY A 46 -10.95 -26.87 -9.15
N PRO A 47 -11.58 -26.80 -7.98
CA PRO A 47 -12.33 -25.64 -7.50
C PRO A 47 -11.44 -24.41 -7.30
N TRP A 48 -11.99 -23.22 -7.53
CA TRP A 48 -11.32 -21.95 -7.34
C TRP A 48 -11.62 -21.42 -5.93
N ILE A 49 -10.59 -20.94 -5.25
CA ILE A 49 -10.61 -20.45 -3.88
C ILE A 49 -10.54 -18.91 -3.93
N THR A 50 -11.34 -18.26 -3.12
CA THR A 50 -11.22 -16.84 -2.79
C THR A 50 -10.45 -16.73 -1.48
N PRO A 51 -9.22 -16.22 -1.45
CA PRO A 51 -8.51 -15.99 -0.19
C PRO A 51 -9.15 -14.85 0.61
N ALA A 52 -8.82 -14.76 1.91
CA ALA A 52 -9.35 -13.72 2.79
C ALA A 52 -8.97 -12.31 2.33
N ASP A 53 -7.73 -12.15 1.80
CA ASP A 53 -7.31 -10.98 1.04
C ASP A 53 -7.10 -11.40 -0.40
N ASP A 54 -8.06 -11.10 -1.25
CA ASP A 54 -8.08 -11.49 -2.66
C ASP A 54 -7.71 -10.37 -3.61
N SER A 55 -7.21 -9.24 -3.09
CA SER A 55 -6.83 -8.06 -3.87
C SER A 55 -5.35 -7.75 -3.74
N PHE A 56 -4.79 -7.08 -4.74
CA PHE A 56 -3.38 -6.65 -4.72
C PHE A 56 -3.21 -5.25 -4.13
N ASP A 57 -4.32 -4.49 -4.06
CA ASP A 57 -4.33 -3.11 -3.64
C ASP A 57 -5.73 -2.70 -3.15
N GLY A 58 -5.86 -1.44 -2.73
CA GLY A 58 -7.13 -0.78 -2.50
C GLY A 58 -7.85 -0.37 -3.80
N ARG A 59 -8.82 0.51 -3.67
CA ARG A 59 -9.63 1.04 -4.79
C ARG A 59 -8.83 1.79 -5.85
N ALA A 60 -7.66 2.26 -5.54
CA ALA A 60 -6.86 3.10 -6.44
C ALA A 60 -6.01 2.32 -7.46
N TYR A 61 -6.19 0.99 -7.61
CA TYR A 61 -5.39 0.17 -8.50
C TYR A 61 -6.27 -0.75 -9.35
N TYR A 62 -6.26 -0.53 -10.66
CA TYR A 62 -7.23 -1.17 -11.54
C TYR A 62 -6.65 -1.63 -12.88
N ALA A 63 -7.43 -2.47 -13.59
CA ALA A 63 -7.17 -3.02 -14.92
C ALA A 63 -5.78 -3.69 -15.04
N ALA A 64 -5.32 -4.33 -13.96
CA ALA A 64 -3.99 -4.90 -13.94
C ALA A 64 -3.91 -6.25 -14.67
N ARG A 65 -2.79 -6.46 -15.35
CA ARG A 65 -2.36 -7.73 -15.94
C ARG A 65 -0.93 -8.03 -15.55
N THR A 66 -0.53 -9.28 -15.66
CA THR A 66 0.82 -9.70 -15.31
C THR A 66 1.69 -9.96 -16.53
N ALA A 67 3.00 -9.78 -16.37
CA ALA A 67 4.03 -10.26 -17.27
C ALA A 67 5.07 -11.06 -16.47
N PHE A 68 5.64 -12.08 -17.09
CA PHE A 68 6.70 -12.92 -16.52
C PHE A 68 7.97 -12.76 -17.36
N ASP A 69 9.07 -12.37 -16.72
CA ASP A 69 10.35 -12.13 -17.40
C ASP A 69 11.28 -13.36 -17.44
N GLY A 70 10.82 -14.49 -16.90
CA GLY A 70 11.60 -15.73 -16.75
C GLY A 70 11.98 -16.02 -15.29
N GLU A 71 11.96 -15.01 -14.43
CA GLU A 71 12.31 -15.09 -13.01
C GLU A 71 11.21 -14.49 -12.13
N ARG A 72 10.75 -13.31 -12.47
CA ARG A 72 9.78 -12.53 -11.68
C ARG A 72 8.47 -12.37 -12.45
N ARG A 73 7.38 -12.27 -11.71
CA ARG A 73 6.08 -11.90 -12.26
C ARG A 73 5.68 -10.54 -11.75
N VAL A 74 5.50 -9.61 -12.69
CA VAL A 74 5.14 -8.22 -12.39
C VAL A 74 3.72 -7.96 -12.83
N LEU A 75 2.94 -7.36 -11.96
CA LEU A 75 1.58 -6.89 -12.17
C LEU A 75 1.62 -5.42 -12.59
N PHE A 76 0.98 -5.08 -13.70
CA PHE A 76 0.89 -3.73 -14.24
C PHE A 76 -0.56 -3.26 -14.21
N GLY A 77 -0.87 -2.40 -13.27
CA GLY A 77 -2.15 -1.72 -13.13
C GLY A 77 -1.98 -0.21 -13.16
N TRP A 78 -3.08 0.51 -13.16
CA TRP A 78 -3.04 1.97 -13.10
C TRP A 78 -3.67 2.49 -11.82
N VAL A 79 -3.08 3.56 -11.28
CA VAL A 79 -3.62 4.38 -10.20
C VAL A 79 -4.40 5.51 -10.84
N PRO A 80 -5.73 5.66 -10.57
CA PRO A 80 -6.58 6.59 -11.30
C PRO A 80 -6.15 8.04 -11.08
N THR A 81 -6.34 8.86 -12.11
CA THR A 81 -6.23 10.31 -12.00
C THR A 81 -7.46 10.90 -11.32
N ARG A 82 -7.34 12.13 -10.85
CA ARG A 82 -8.43 12.94 -10.32
C ARG A 82 -8.86 13.99 -11.34
N ASP A 83 -10.15 14.24 -11.41
CA ASP A 83 -10.69 15.37 -12.16
C ASP A 83 -10.17 16.68 -11.57
N GLU A 84 -9.80 17.63 -12.42
CA GLU A 84 -9.21 18.91 -12.00
C GLU A 84 -7.99 18.80 -11.05
N GLY A 85 -7.44 17.62 -10.84
CA GLY A 85 -6.24 17.40 -10.01
C GLY A 85 -6.42 17.70 -8.52
N GLY A 86 -7.63 17.58 -7.97
CA GLY A 86 -7.92 17.86 -6.55
C GLY A 86 -8.40 16.64 -5.77
N ASP A 87 -8.04 16.52 -4.50
CA ASP A 87 -8.44 15.41 -3.64
C ASP A 87 -9.96 15.24 -3.49
N PRO A 88 -10.78 16.31 -3.42
CA PRO A 88 -12.23 16.16 -3.35
C PRO A 88 -12.87 15.80 -4.68
N SER A 89 -12.12 15.80 -5.78
CA SER A 89 -12.63 15.53 -7.11
C SER A 89 -12.84 14.05 -7.38
N SER A 90 -13.69 13.74 -8.35
CA SER A 90 -13.96 12.36 -8.78
C SER A 90 -12.73 11.70 -9.37
N TYR A 91 -12.62 10.39 -9.21
CA TYR A 91 -11.68 9.59 -9.97
C TYR A 91 -12.08 9.51 -11.43
N LEU A 92 -11.11 9.70 -12.32
CA LEU A 92 -11.27 9.46 -13.75
C LEU A 92 -10.90 8.01 -14.08
N TRP A 93 -11.47 7.51 -15.17
CA TRP A 93 -11.13 6.18 -15.70
C TRP A 93 -9.78 6.24 -16.42
N GLY A 94 -8.82 5.44 -15.96
CA GLY A 94 -7.44 5.48 -16.41
C GLY A 94 -6.53 6.25 -15.46
N GLY A 95 -5.23 6.14 -15.65
CA GLY A 95 -4.25 6.78 -14.76
C GLY A 95 -2.81 6.40 -15.07
N THR A 96 -1.97 6.52 -14.05
CA THR A 96 -0.54 6.26 -14.13
C THR A 96 -0.24 4.81 -13.77
N PHE A 97 0.61 4.14 -14.55
CA PHE A 97 1.06 2.79 -14.24
C PHE A 97 1.88 2.75 -12.96
N MET A 98 1.57 1.75 -12.12
CA MET A 98 2.39 1.36 -10.97
C MET A 98 2.66 -0.14 -11.07
N PRO A 99 3.91 -0.57 -11.31
CA PRO A 99 4.27 -1.99 -11.33
C PRO A 99 4.41 -2.53 -9.91
N LEU A 100 3.86 -3.72 -9.67
CA LEU A 100 3.99 -4.47 -8.43
C LEU A 100 4.55 -5.85 -8.74
N GLU A 101 5.64 -6.26 -8.10
CA GLU A 101 6.15 -7.63 -8.23
C GLU A 101 5.33 -8.56 -7.32
N ILE A 102 4.81 -9.65 -7.90
CA ILE A 102 4.00 -10.62 -7.17
C ILE A 102 4.90 -11.53 -6.33
N VAL A 103 4.56 -11.68 -5.06
CA VAL A 103 5.19 -12.59 -4.11
C VAL A 103 4.20 -13.71 -3.77
N GLN A 104 4.62 -14.98 -3.91
CA GLN A 104 3.83 -16.11 -3.46
C GLN A 104 4.20 -16.48 -2.03
N ARG A 105 3.22 -16.46 -1.12
CA ARG A 105 3.38 -16.88 0.26
C ARG A 105 3.38 -18.41 0.37
N ALA A 106 3.82 -18.92 1.51
CA ALA A 106 3.94 -20.38 1.74
C ALA A 106 2.61 -21.12 1.61
N ASP A 107 1.49 -20.49 1.90
CA ASP A 107 0.14 -21.05 1.78
C ASP A 107 -0.44 -20.94 0.35
N GLY A 108 0.31 -20.29 -0.55
CA GLY A 108 -0.07 -20.04 -1.94
C GLY A 108 -0.83 -18.73 -2.14
N THR A 109 -1.17 -17.99 -1.09
CA THR A 109 -1.73 -16.63 -1.27
C THR A 109 -0.69 -15.68 -1.85
N LEU A 110 -1.15 -14.58 -2.44
CA LEU A 110 -0.27 -13.61 -3.11
C LEU A 110 -0.15 -12.33 -2.30
N GLY A 111 1.09 -11.86 -2.19
CA GLY A 111 1.44 -10.52 -1.78
C GLY A 111 2.13 -9.77 -2.92
N THR A 112 2.62 -8.57 -2.63
CA THR A 112 3.33 -7.72 -3.60
C THR A 112 4.49 -6.99 -2.95
N LYS A 113 5.52 -6.71 -3.75
CA LYS A 113 6.64 -5.84 -3.38
C LYS A 113 6.96 -4.87 -4.52
N LEU A 114 7.76 -3.85 -4.23
CA LEU A 114 8.37 -3.03 -5.26
C LEU A 114 9.31 -3.90 -6.11
N PRO A 115 9.24 -3.87 -7.45
CA PRO A 115 10.22 -4.57 -8.27
C PRO A 115 11.65 -4.09 -7.99
N ASP A 116 12.58 -5.02 -7.77
CA ASP A 116 13.96 -4.69 -7.42
C ASP A 116 14.66 -3.82 -8.47
N SER A 117 14.24 -3.92 -9.74
CA SER A 117 14.73 -3.06 -10.82
C SER A 117 14.43 -1.57 -10.63
N MET A 118 13.43 -1.23 -9.82
CA MET A 118 13.09 0.16 -9.52
C MET A 118 13.97 0.75 -8.40
N LEU A 119 14.56 -0.08 -7.54
CA LEU A 119 15.42 0.40 -6.45
C LEU A 119 16.62 1.20 -6.97
N GLY A 120 17.18 0.78 -8.10
CA GLY A 120 18.32 1.45 -8.73
C GLY A 120 18.00 2.80 -9.37
N ALA A 121 16.74 3.22 -9.44
CA ALA A 121 16.36 4.54 -9.93
C ALA A 121 16.62 5.65 -8.90
N PHE A 122 16.61 5.29 -7.61
CA PHE A 122 16.86 6.24 -6.52
C PHE A 122 18.36 6.45 -6.32
N GLY A 123 18.73 7.68 -5.91
CA GLY A 123 20.09 8.07 -5.61
C GLY A 123 20.63 7.45 -4.31
N GLU A 124 21.69 8.07 -3.77
CA GLU A 124 22.30 7.61 -2.53
C GLU A 124 21.33 7.72 -1.35
N ALA A 125 21.12 6.61 -0.66
CA ALA A 125 20.25 6.55 0.50
C ALA A 125 20.89 7.24 1.71
N LYS A 126 20.18 8.19 2.31
CA LYS A 126 20.57 8.85 3.56
C LYS A 126 20.00 8.07 4.73
N ALA A 127 20.87 7.63 5.63
CA ALA A 127 20.45 6.94 6.85
C ALA A 127 19.78 7.92 7.83
N VAL A 128 18.70 7.45 8.45
CA VAL A 128 18.07 8.09 9.60
C VAL A 128 18.63 7.41 10.86
N GLU A 129 18.99 8.19 11.89
CA GLU A 129 19.43 7.64 13.16
C GLU A 129 18.35 6.74 13.78
N ALA A 130 18.75 5.63 14.37
CA ALA A 130 17.84 4.73 15.07
C ALA A 130 17.13 5.46 16.22
N PHE A 131 15.83 5.17 16.40
CA PHE A 131 15.02 5.81 17.44
C PHE A 131 13.97 4.86 18.00
N GLU A 132 13.42 5.25 19.15
CA GLU A 132 12.29 4.57 19.77
C GLU A 132 11.21 5.60 20.09
N LEU A 133 9.98 5.29 19.72
CA LEU A 133 8.78 6.03 20.09
C LEU A 133 7.98 5.20 21.07
N SER A 134 7.51 5.79 22.16
CA SER A 134 6.67 5.12 23.13
C SER A 134 5.63 6.07 23.72
N CYS A 135 4.37 5.64 23.79
CA CYS A 135 3.32 6.33 24.49
C CYS A 135 2.30 5.36 25.09
N GLU A 136 1.82 5.65 26.28
CA GLU A 136 0.77 4.86 26.93
C GLU A 136 -0.60 5.11 26.27
N SER A 137 -0.82 6.30 25.77
CA SER A 137 -2.09 6.70 25.12
C SER A 137 -1.87 7.86 24.17
N GLY A 138 -2.50 7.79 23.01
CA GLY A 138 -2.42 8.81 21.97
C GLY A 138 -1.40 8.50 20.89
N LYS A 139 -0.78 9.52 20.32
CA LYS A 139 0.22 9.40 19.26
C LYS A 139 1.50 10.14 19.62
N VAL A 140 2.63 9.58 19.27
CA VAL A 140 3.94 10.25 19.23
C VAL A 140 4.58 10.06 17.87
N GLU A 141 5.43 11.01 17.50
CA GLU A 141 5.96 11.14 16.15
C GLU A 141 7.45 11.40 16.15
N GLN A 142 8.13 10.89 15.14
CA GLN A 142 9.50 11.21 14.75
C GLN A 142 9.51 11.70 13.32
N VAL A 143 9.92 12.94 13.11
CA VAL A 143 10.23 13.47 11.78
C VAL A 143 11.48 12.78 11.25
N LEU A 144 11.40 12.16 10.09
CA LEU A 144 12.49 11.47 9.40
C LEU A 144 13.23 12.40 8.44
N ALA A 145 12.46 13.26 7.77
CA ALA A 145 12.97 14.34 6.93
C ALA A 145 11.98 15.51 6.94
N ALA A 146 12.50 16.73 7.10
CA ALA A 146 11.69 17.93 6.96
C ALA A 146 11.34 18.23 5.50
N ASP A 147 12.18 17.78 4.59
CA ASP A 147 12.01 17.89 3.14
C ASP A 147 12.61 16.63 2.49
N ALA A 148 11.76 15.77 1.96
CA ALA A 148 12.15 14.57 1.21
C ALA A 148 12.09 14.78 -0.31
N GLY A 149 11.62 15.95 -0.77
CA GLY A 149 11.38 16.23 -2.18
C GLY A 149 10.06 15.66 -2.69
N SER A 150 9.89 15.71 -4.00
CA SER A 150 8.66 15.23 -4.67
C SER A 150 8.71 13.75 -5.07
N THR A 151 9.91 13.18 -5.22
CA THR A 151 10.11 11.79 -5.63
C THR A 151 11.17 11.17 -4.74
N TYR A 152 10.76 10.23 -3.90
CA TYR A 152 11.65 9.58 -2.92
C TYR A 152 11.16 8.18 -2.54
N MET A 153 12.06 7.43 -1.92
CA MET A 153 11.76 6.16 -1.28
C MET A 153 12.23 6.22 0.18
N LEU A 154 11.31 5.94 1.10
CA LEU A 154 11.60 5.60 2.49
C LEU A 154 11.65 4.07 2.60
N ASP A 155 12.66 3.56 3.27
CA ASP A 155 12.83 2.15 3.60
C ASP A 155 13.13 2.04 5.09
N ALA A 156 12.36 1.25 5.85
CA ALA A 156 12.49 1.18 7.30
C ALA A 156 12.14 -0.21 7.86
N ASP A 157 12.96 -0.69 8.80
CA ASP A 157 12.62 -1.84 9.62
C ASP A 157 12.13 -1.34 10.98
N ILE A 158 10.90 -1.69 11.33
CA ILE A 158 10.26 -1.32 12.58
C ILE A 158 9.97 -2.55 13.45
N GLU A 159 10.13 -2.40 14.75
CA GLU A 159 9.70 -3.38 15.74
C GLU A 159 8.58 -2.76 16.58
N LEU A 160 7.45 -3.45 16.64
CA LEU A 160 6.30 -3.05 17.44
C LEU A 160 6.26 -3.85 18.74
N ALA A 161 5.91 -3.19 19.84
CA ALA A 161 5.78 -3.79 21.15
C ALA A 161 4.70 -3.08 22.00
N GLY A 162 4.34 -3.71 23.12
CA GLY A 162 3.40 -3.13 24.09
C GLY A 162 1.97 -3.01 23.57
N ASP A 163 1.53 -3.95 22.74
CA ASP A 163 0.20 -3.96 22.11
C ASP A 163 -0.10 -2.66 21.35
N ALA A 164 0.87 -2.17 20.60
CA ALA A 164 0.71 -0.97 19.79
C ALA A 164 -0.61 -1.00 19.01
N ALA A 165 -1.41 0.04 19.16
CA ALA A 165 -2.70 0.13 18.46
C ALA A 165 -2.55 0.41 16.98
N GLY A 166 -1.41 0.96 16.58
CA GLY A 166 -1.08 1.22 15.19
C GLY A 166 0.19 2.05 15.04
N PHE A 167 0.57 2.21 13.79
CA PHE A 167 1.60 3.15 13.37
C PHE A 167 1.17 3.84 12.07
N SER A 168 1.82 4.93 11.72
CA SER A 168 1.61 5.55 10.41
C SER A 168 2.88 6.14 9.83
N VAL A 169 2.93 6.19 8.51
CA VAL A 169 3.90 6.98 7.76
C VAL A 169 3.18 8.19 7.23
N LYS A 170 3.58 9.38 7.68
CA LYS A 170 3.13 10.65 7.15
C LYS A 170 3.97 11.07 5.96
N LEU A 171 3.35 11.72 5.00
CA LEU A 171 3.99 12.25 3.80
C LEU A 171 3.39 13.62 3.44
N ALA A 172 4.15 14.41 2.69
CA ALA A 172 3.79 15.78 2.32
C ALA A 172 3.38 16.63 3.53
N GLU A 173 4.04 16.42 4.67
CA GLU A 173 3.75 17.11 5.91
C GLU A 173 4.26 18.55 5.87
N ASP A 174 3.40 19.46 6.29
CA ASP A 174 3.76 20.84 6.62
C ASP A 174 4.01 20.96 8.13
N ALA A 175 5.23 21.28 8.50
CA ALA A 175 5.67 21.31 9.90
C ALA A 175 5.00 22.40 10.74
N GLU A 176 4.49 23.48 10.11
CA GLU A 176 3.86 24.59 10.85
C GLU A 176 2.41 24.26 11.17
N SER A 177 1.66 23.75 10.21
CA SER A 177 0.24 23.42 10.37
C SER A 177 -0.01 22.01 10.88
N GLY A 178 0.95 21.08 10.73
CA GLY A 178 0.80 19.66 11.00
C GLY A 178 -0.11 18.94 9.99
N LEU A 179 -0.48 19.61 8.90
CA LEU A 179 -1.26 18.99 7.83
C LEU A 179 -0.38 18.04 7.02
N ALA A 180 -0.90 16.84 6.78
CA ALA A 180 -0.19 15.80 6.06
C ALA A 180 -1.18 14.80 5.42
N TYR A 181 -0.68 13.90 4.58
CA TYR A 181 -1.32 12.62 4.34
C TYR A 181 -0.68 11.56 5.21
N GLU A 182 -1.40 10.49 5.51
CA GLU A 182 -0.82 9.35 6.22
C GLU A 182 -1.30 8.02 5.66
N PHE A 183 -0.38 7.07 5.53
CA PHE A 183 -0.70 5.66 5.49
C PHE A 183 -0.71 5.16 6.92
N ARG A 184 -1.86 4.74 7.39
CA ARG A 184 -2.10 4.32 8.77
C ARG A 184 -2.36 2.82 8.85
N ALA A 185 -1.52 2.11 9.56
CA ALA A 185 -1.77 0.76 10.02
C ALA A 185 -2.59 0.79 11.31
N ASN A 186 -3.90 0.61 11.22
CA ASN A 186 -4.80 0.47 12.35
C ASN A 186 -4.86 -1.01 12.75
N LEU A 187 -4.05 -1.42 13.72
CA LEU A 187 -3.88 -2.82 14.09
C LEU A 187 -5.05 -3.36 14.94
N ARG A 188 -5.82 -2.49 15.58
CA ARG A 188 -7.05 -2.88 16.28
C ARG A 188 -8.15 -3.29 15.31
N GLU A 189 -8.23 -2.64 14.17
CA GLU A 189 -9.18 -2.95 13.09
C GLU A 189 -8.59 -3.91 12.05
N GLY A 190 -7.29 -4.20 12.12
CA GLY A 190 -6.61 -5.08 11.18
C GLY A 190 -6.59 -4.52 9.75
N LYS A 191 -6.31 -3.22 9.59
CA LYS A 191 -6.28 -2.58 8.28
C LYS A 191 -5.14 -1.57 8.09
N LEU A 192 -4.65 -1.49 6.88
CA LEU A 192 -3.85 -0.40 6.35
C LEU A 192 -4.76 0.52 5.55
N GLU A 193 -4.73 1.82 5.80
CA GLU A 193 -5.58 2.79 5.12
C GLU A 193 -4.82 4.07 4.76
N PHE A 194 -5.25 4.74 3.69
CA PHE A 194 -4.76 6.07 3.33
C PHE A 194 -5.74 7.14 3.80
N THR A 195 -5.23 8.16 4.50
CA THR A 195 -6.05 9.23 5.08
C THR A 195 -5.28 10.55 5.15
N ALA A 196 -5.95 11.62 5.57
CA ALA A 196 -5.31 12.90 5.90
C ALA A 196 -5.07 13.02 7.40
N ALA A 197 -4.05 13.78 7.79
CA ALA A 197 -3.75 14.17 9.16
C ALA A 197 -3.75 15.70 9.29
N PRO A 198 -4.55 16.31 10.20
CA PRO A 198 -5.59 15.65 10.98
C PRO A 198 -6.72 15.10 10.11
N GLN A 199 -7.29 14.02 10.56
CA GLN A 199 -8.37 13.36 9.83
C GLN A 199 -9.63 14.21 9.82
N TYR A 200 -10.26 14.37 8.64
CA TYR A 200 -11.55 15.03 8.53
C TYR A 200 -12.52 14.21 7.65
N PRO A 201 -13.84 14.25 7.93
CA PRO A 201 -14.79 13.32 7.35
C PRO A 201 -14.89 13.35 5.82
N TRP A 202 -14.80 14.52 5.20
CA TRP A 202 -14.93 14.67 3.76
C TRP A 202 -13.80 13.97 2.99
N PHE A 203 -12.58 14.01 3.52
CA PHE A 203 -11.47 13.28 2.91
C PHE A 203 -11.75 11.80 2.84
N GLN A 204 -12.25 11.21 3.93
CA GLN A 204 -12.56 9.78 3.96
C GLN A 204 -13.70 9.39 3.03
N VAL A 205 -14.76 10.20 2.95
CA VAL A 205 -15.87 9.95 2.04
C VAL A 205 -15.39 9.89 0.59
N ASN A 206 -14.54 10.82 0.19
CA ASN A 206 -13.99 10.90 -1.17
C ASN A 206 -12.93 9.82 -1.46
N ASN A 207 -12.30 9.29 -0.42
CA ASN A 207 -11.22 8.29 -0.51
C ASN A 207 -11.60 6.91 0.04
N MET A 208 -12.88 6.63 0.16
CA MET A 208 -13.40 5.34 0.63
C MET A 208 -12.90 4.19 -0.25
N GLY A 209 -12.41 3.12 0.39
CA GLY A 209 -11.85 1.94 -0.29
C GLY A 209 -10.34 2.01 -0.53
N LEU A 210 -9.66 3.09 -0.14
CA LEU A 210 -8.20 3.13 -0.08
C LEU A 210 -7.73 2.45 1.21
N GLU A 211 -7.94 1.14 1.27
CA GLU A 211 -7.61 0.32 2.43
C GLU A 211 -7.32 -1.13 2.04
N ARG A 212 -6.50 -1.79 2.86
CA ARG A 212 -6.13 -3.21 2.76
C ARG A 212 -6.22 -3.88 4.13
N PRO A 213 -6.58 -5.17 4.20
CA PRO A 213 -6.48 -5.92 5.43
C PRO A 213 -5.01 -6.12 5.86
N LEU A 214 -4.76 -6.04 7.16
CA LEU A 214 -3.52 -6.47 7.81
C LEU A 214 -3.81 -7.59 8.79
N PHE A 215 -3.01 -8.65 8.76
CA PHE A 215 -3.23 -9.85 9.56
C PHE A 215 -2.26 -10.02 10.72
N PHE A 216 -1.40 -9.04 10.97
CA PHE A 216 -0.54 -9.02 12.16
C PHE A 216 -1.10 -8.08 13.24
N LYS A 217 -0.57 -8.22 14.45
CA LYS A 217 -0.97 -7.43 15.62
C LYS A 217 0.10 -6.41 16.00
N GLY A 218 -0.13 -5.68 17.09
CA GLY A 218 0.74 -4.61 17.56
C GLY A 218 2.07 -5.06 18.20
N GLU A 219 2.65 -6.14 17.70
CA GLU A 219 3.96 -6.67 18.09
C GLU A 219 4.65 -7.36 16.92
N GLY A 220 5.96 -7.42 16.95
CA GLY A 220 6.80 -8.06 15.92
C GLY A 220 7.58 -7.06 15.09
N THR A 221 8.41 -7.61 14.20
CA THR A 221 9.24 -6.82 13.27
C THR A 221 8.60 -6.80 11.90
N HIS A 222 8.51 -5.61 11.32
CA HIS A 222 7.88 -5.37 10.02
C HIS A 222 8.77 -4.51 9.15
N HIS A 223 8.76 -4.78 7.86
CA HIS A 223 9.43 -3.96 6.86
C HIS A 223 8.43 -2.98 6.26
N VAL A 224 8.75 -1.69 6.29
CA VAL A 224 7.92 -0.61 5.76
C VAL A 224 8.68 0.11 4.66
N ARG A 225 8.13 0.13 3.45
CA ARG A 225 8.66 0.90 2.32
C ARG A 225 7.58 1.84 1.80
N LEU A 226 7.92 3.12 1.66
CA LEU A 226 7.08 4.11 1.00
C LEU A 226 7.80 4.62 -0.23
N VAL A 227 7.16 4.53 -1.38
CA VAL A 227 7.61 5.15 -2.63
C VAL A 227 6.66 6.29 -2.97
N VAL A 228 7.20 7.47 -3.16
CA VAL A 228 6.46 8.65 -3.61
C VAL A 228 7.02 9.08 -4.96
N ASP A 229 6.14 9.22 -5.93
CA ASP A 229 6.43 9.76 -7.26
C ASP A 229 5.42 10.85 -7.58
N ASP A 230 5.82 12.07 -7.28
CA ASP A 230 4.99 13.28 -7.34
C ASP A 230 3.64 13.10 -6.60
N ASP A 231 2.54 12.91 -7.30
CA ASP A 231 1.20 12.81 -6.74
C ASP A 231 0.73 11.37 -6.46
N ILE A 232 1.61 10.38 -6.64
CA ILE A 232 1.34 8.98 -6.31
C ILE A 232 2.23 8.53 -5.16
N ALA A 233 1.63 7.90 -4.18
CA ALA A 233 2.35 7.22 -3.12
C ALA A 233 1.94 5.74 -3.04
N THR A 234 2.93 4.88 -2.85
CA THR A 234 2.73 3.45 -2.66
C THR A 234 3.45 3.03 -1.39
N ILE A 235 2.71 2.57 -0.40
CA ILE A 235 3.30 1.94 0.77
C ILE A 235 3.29 0.42 0.62
N PHE A 236 4.33 -0.21 1.13
CA PHE A 236 4.41 -1.64 1.38
C PHE A 236 4.63 -1.84 2.87
N VAL A 237 3.78 -2.63 3.49
CA VAL A 237 3.99 -3.15 4.83
C VAL A 237 4.16 -4.65 4.68
N ASP A 238 5.39 -5.13 4.87
CA ASP A 238 5.81 -6.46 4.46
C ASP A 238 5.51 -6.70 2.96
N ASP A 239 4.56 -7.57 2.64
CA ASP A 239 4.14 -7.86 1.27
C ASP A 239 2.70 -7.36 0.95
N VAL A 240 2.20 -6.41 1.73
CA VAL A 240 0.90 -5.75 1.51
C VAL A 240 1.12 -4.36 0.96
N ALA A 241 0.72 -4.12 -0.29
CA ALA A 241 0.80 -2.81 -0.95
C ALA A 241 -0.50 -2.02 -0.83
N LEU A 242 -0.39 -0.70 -0.72
CA LEU A 242 -1.49 0.24 -0.89
C LEU A 242 -1.02 1.46 -1.66
N ASN A 243 -1.65 1.71 -2.80
CA ASN A 243 -1.43 2.90 -3.62
C ASN A 243 -2.45 3.99 -3.26
N ALA A 244 -2.04 5.23 -3.37
CA ALA A 244 -2.91 6.38 -3.29
C ALA A 244 -2.44 7.50 -4.22
N ARG A 245 -3.39 8.25 -4.79
CA ARG A 245 -3.11 9.54 -5.41
C ARG A 245 -3.50 10.64 -4.46
N PHE A 246 -2.62 11.63 -4.29
CA PHE A 246 -2.81 12.77 -3.40
C PHE A 246 -2.39 14.05 -4.13
N CYS A 247 -3.25 15.07 -4.11
CA CYS A 247 -3.10 16.25 -4.95
C CYS A 247 -2.82 17.53 -4.15
N ASN A 248 -3.42 17.67 -2.98
CA ASN A 248 -3.38 18.91 -2.20
C ASN A 248 -2.22 18.91 -1.19
N LYS A 249 -0.98 18.78 -1.69
CA LYS A 249 0.23 18.73 -0.85
C LYS A 249 0.37 20.04 -0.05
N GLN A 250 0.66 19.90 1.24
CA GLN A 250 0.84 21.04 2.14
C GLN A 250 2.34 21.29 2.41
N GLY A 251 3.16 20.27 2.39
CA GLY A 251 4.59 20.34 2.63
C GLY A 251 5.34 19.19 1.93
N GLN A 252 6.54 18.91 2.39
CA GLN A 252 7.41 17.83 1.88
C GLN A 252 7.99 16.97 3.00
N GLY A 253 7.48 17.13 4.22
CA GLY A 253 7.93 16.37 5.38
C GLY A 253 7.50 14.90 5.32
N VAL A 254 8.33 14.05 5.97
CA VAL A 254 8.08 12.63 6.17
C VAL A 254 8.29 12.29 7.63
N ALA A 255 7.34 11.61 8.24
CA ALA A 255 7.42 11.21 9.64
C ALA A 255 6.89 9.79 9.87
N LEU A 256 7.35 9.18 10.95
CA LEU A 256 6.82 7.93 11.50
C LEU A 256 6.11 8.21 12.81
N THR A 257 4.96 7.58 13.02
CA THR A 257 4.20 7.70 14.27
C THR A 257 3.90 6.35 14.87
N VAL A 258 3.73 6.29 16.19
CA VAL A 258 3.10 5.17 16.88
C VAL A 258 1.85 5.64 17.62
N THR A 259 0.82 4.81 17.62
CA THR A 259 -0.41 5.03 18.38
C THR A 259 -0.48 3.97 19.45
N ASP A 260 -0.51 4.40 20.72
CA ASP A 260 -0.39 3.56 21.91
C ASP A 260 0.78 2.53 21.78
N GLY A 261 1.38 2.08 22.83
CA GLY A 261 2.49 1.12 22.76
C GLY A 261 3.84 1.71 22.30
N THR A 262 4.68 0.89 21.70
CA THR A 262 6.07 1.22 21.36
C THR A 262 6.42 0.82 19.93
N LEU A 263 7.16 1.70 19.22
CA LEU A 263 7.77 1.44 17.93
C LEU A 263 9.27 1.74 18.02
N LYS A 264 10.10 0.75 17.67
CA LYS A 264 11.53 0.95 17.46
C LYS A 264 11.84 0.92 15.99
N CYS A 265 12.62 1.87 15.53
CA CYS A 265 13.14 1.91 14.16
C CYS A 265 14.67 1.74 14.24
N ALA A 266 15.13 0.57 13.82
CA ALA A 266 16.56 0.25 13.86
C ALA A 266 17.29 0.73 12.61
N ASN A 267 16.66 0.59 11.46
CA ASN A 267 17.22 0.92 10.16
C ASN A 267 16.17 1.70 9.38
N ALA A 268 16.44 2.96 9.10
CA ALA A 268 15.65 3.72 8.15
C ALA A 268 16.57 4.48 7.20
N THR A 269 16.15 4.56 5.95
CA THR A 269 16.85 5.34 4.91
C THR A 269 15.85 6.09 4.05
N ILE A 270 16.25 7.26 3.55
CA ILE A 270 15.51 8.01 2.55
C ILE A 270 16.42 8.25 1.37
N ALA A 271 15.98 7.85 0.18
CA ALA A 271 16.67 8.09 -1.09
C ALA A 271 15.77 8.91 -2.00
N SER A 272 16.25 9.99 -2.55
CA SER A 272 15.54 10.82 -3.54
C SER A 272 15.99 10.45 -4.96
N LEU A 273 15.15 10.76 -5.95
CA LEU A 273 15.46 10.57 -7.37
C LEU A 273 16.47 11.61 -7.85
#